data_0fb551ee2af9ab8babab50631107be03
#
_entry.id   0fb551ee2af9ab8babab50631107be03
#
_cell.length_a   1.000
_cell.length_b   1.000
_cell.length_c   1.000
_cell.angle_alpha   90.00
_cell.angle_beta   90.00
_cell.angle_gamma   90.00
#
_symmetry.space_group_name_H-M   'P 1'
#
loop_
_entity.id
_entity.type
_entity.pdbx_description
1 polymer ?
#
loop_
_entity_poly.entity_id
_entity_poly.type
_entity_poly.pdbx_seq_one_letter_code
_entity_poly.pdbx_strand_id
1 'polypeptide(L)'
;MEKKRIFLSSPHMGGLEEKFVKEAFDTNWVAPLGRNVDEFEREIADYVGAKSAAALVSGTASIHLALKALGMKKGDRVFCTSLTFAASCNPIMYEHGEPVFIDSERESWNMSPKALERAFEDAKKENKMPIAVIVVHLYGQSADMDKIIEICNRYNTPIIEDAAESLGATYKGKQTGTFGEFGIFSFNGNKIITSSGGGMLVSNNEEKIQKARFWATQARDNARHYQHTELGYNYRMSNIVAGIGRGQVRVLDERIAKKKYIYERYLEAFKDIKDIEMMPICDYGNPNYWLSCMTLNQESKVKPLDIMIALEKENIESRPIWKPMHIQPYYEKYKFFKNDEDEECVSEDIFKRGICLPSDTKMDDVDIDRVTSVIIDLFKGETLDEQA
;
A
#
# COMPACT_ATOMS: atom_id res chain seq x y z
N MET A 1 -7.01 -6.97 36.20
CA MET A 1 -5.88 -6.29 35.53
C MET A 1 -6.30 -6.05 34.09
N GLU A 2 -6.05 -4.86 33.56
CA GLU A 2 -6.34 -4.56 32.16
C GLU A 2 -5.41 -5.40 31.26
N LYS A 3 -6.00 -6.07 30.25
CA LYS A 3 -5.24 -6.92 29.33
C LYS A 3 -4.33 -6.03 28.46
N LYS A 4 -3.09 -6.44 28.22
CA LYS A 4 -2.15 -5.76 27.30
C LYS A 4 -2.82 -5.49 25.95
N ARG A 5 -2.72 -4.26 25.43
CA ARG A 5 -3.20 -3.91 24.09
C ARG A 5 -2.35 -4.59 23.03
N ILE A 6 -2.99 -5.26 22.09
CA ILE A 6 -2.36 -5.74 20.85
C ILE A 6 -2.84 -4.84 19.71
N PHE A 7 -1.89 -4.20 19.02
CA PHE A 7 -2.16 -3.30 17.90
C PHE A 7 -2.16 -4.04 16.57
N LEU A 8 -2.85 -3.50 15.58
CA LEU A 8 -2.84 -4.04 14.22
C LEU A 8 -1.44 -3.96 13.60
N SER A 9 -0.82 -2.80 13.62
CA SER A 9 0.55 -2.53 13.17
C SER A 9 0.96 -1.15 13.68
N SER A 10 1.71 -1.10 14.76
CA SER A 10 2.15 0.14 15.38
C SER A 10 3.63 0.42 15.10
N PRO A 11 4.11 1.67 15.27
CA PRO A 11 5.53 1.98 15.13
C PRO A 11 6.41 1.09 16.00
N HIS A 12 7.52 0.61 15.44
CA HIS A 12 8.50 -0.19 16.17
C HIS A 12 9.91 0.32 15.87
N MET A 13 10.50 1.03 16.83
CA MET A 13 11.81 1.66 16.68
C MET A 13 12.94 0.63 16.61
N GLY A 14 13.93 0.91 15.75
CA GLY A 14 15.10 0.05 15.53
C GLY A 14 16.31 0.43 16.41
N GLY A 15 16.27 1.62 17.04
CA GLY A 15 17.30 2.12 17.95
C GLY A 15 18.29 3.09 17.33
N LEU A 16 18.27 3.33 16.02
CA LEU A 16 19.15 4.30 15.35
C LEU A 16 18.46 5.61 15.00
N GLU A 17 17.14 5.71 15.14
CA GLU A 17 16.36 6.88 14.76
C GLU A 17 16.79 8.13 15.51
N GLU A 18 16.95 8.02 16.85
CA GLU A 18 17.37 9.14 17.69
C GLU A 18 18.75 9.69 17.31
N LYS A 19 19.67 8.81 16.87
CA LYS A 19 21.00 9.22 16.40
C LYS A 19 20.90 10.13 15.18
N PHE A 20 20.11 9.75 14.17
CA PHE A 20 19.97 10.54 12.94
C PHE A 20 19.15 11.81 13.17
N VAL A 21 18.13 11.76 14.03
CA VAL A 21 17.39 12.95 14.46
C VAL A 21 18.31 13.93 15.20
N LYS A 22 19.12 13.42 16.13
CA LYS A 22 20.11 14.23 16.85
C LYS A 22 21.11 14.89 15.91
N GLU A 23 21.58 14.20 14.86
CA GLU A 23 22.47 14.77 13.84
C GLU A 23 21.85 16.01 13.16
N ALA A 24 20.53 16.01 12.90
CA ALA A 24 19.86 17.16 12.33
C ALA A 24 19.86 18.37 13.28
N PHE A 25 19.70 18.15 14.59
CA PHE A 25 19.81 19.21 15.60
C PHE A 25 21.25 19.70 15.78
N ASP A 26 22.22 18.80 15.91
CA ASP A 26 23.62 19.14 16.11
C ASP A 26 24.21 19.97 14.96
N THR A 27 23.73 19.69 13.72
CA THR A 27 24.16 20.40 12.52
C THR A 27 23.29 21.61 12.18
N ASN A 28 22.23 21.86 12.97
CA ASN A 28 21.22 22.90 12.74
C ASN A 28 20.48 22.79 11.39
N TRP A 29 20.34 21.56 10.85
CA TRP A 29 19.58 21.28 9.64
C TRP A 29 18.16 20.78 9.97
N VAL A 30 17.40 21.60 10.70
CA VAL A 30 15.98 21.37 11.03
C VAL A 30 15.12 22.05 9.95
N ALA A 31 15.12 21.49 8.73
CA ALA A 31 14.50 22.05 7.54
C ALA A 31 14.11 20.92 6.56
N PRO A 32 13.32 21.19 5.50
CA PRO A 32 12.97 20.19 4.48
C PRO A 32 14.10 19.96 3.47
N LEU A 33 15.32 19.97 3.92
CA LEU A 33 16.56 19.66 3.21
C LEU A 33 17.65 19.30 4.21
N GLY A 34 18.65 18.56 3.78
CA GLY A 34 19.81 18.19 4.60
C GLY A 34 20.23 16.73 4.40
N ARG A 35 21.32 16.36 5.04
CA ARG A 35 21.97 15.06 4.83
C ARG A 35 21.02 13.87 5.02
N ASN A 36 20.14 13.90 6.01
CA ASN A 36 19.22 12.78 6.22
C ASN A 36 18.25 12.60 5.05
N VAL A 37 17.78 13.70 4.44
CA VAL A 37 16.91 13.63 3.26
C VAL A 37 17.65 12.99 2.08
N ASP A 38 18.87 13.48 1.80
CA ASP A 38 19.67 13.01 0.67
C ASP A 38 20.06 11.53 0.83
N GLU A 39 20.51 11.15 2.03
CA GLU A 39 20.89 9.78 2.34
C GLU A 39 19.67 8.83 2.35
N PHE A 40 18.50 9.26 2.85
CA PHE A 40 17.31 8.44 2.86
C PHE A 40 16.80 8.17 1.44
N GLU A 41 16.86 9.16 0.54
CA GLU A 41 16.57 8.98 -0.89
C GLU A 41 17.50 7.93 -1.50
N ARG A 42 18.81 8.04 -1.24
CA ARG A 42 19.82 7.10 -1.74
C ARG A 42 19.61 5.70 -1.16
N GLU A 43 19.43 5.58 0.16
CA GLU A 43 19.26 4.30 0.86
C GLU A 43 18.01 3.53 0.36
N ILE A 44 16.90 4.22 0.11
CA ILE A 44 15.70 3.58 -0.48
C ILE A 44 15.92 3.23 -1.94
N ALA A 45 16.50 4.13 -2.76
CA ALA A 45 16.79 3.84 -4.15
C ALA A 45 17.71 2.62 -4.30
N ASP A 46 18.78 2.56 -3.51
CA ASP A 46 19.73 1.44 -3.48
C ASP A 46 19.03 0.12 -3.05
N TYR A 47 18.19 0.17 -2.00
CA TYR A 47 17.49 -0.99 -1.49
C TYR A 47 16.53 -1.61 -2.53
N VAL A 48 15.77 -0.77 -3.24
CA VAL A 48 14.79 -1.25 -4.23
C VAL A 48 15.39 -1.43 -5.62
N GLY A 49 16.61 -0.95 -5.87
CA GLY A 49 17.27 -1.02 -7.18
C GLY A 49 16.74 0.01 -8.20
N ALA A 50 16.23 1.15 -7.73
CA ALA A 50 15.86 2.28 -8.58
C ALA A 50 17.04 3.25 -8.78
N LYS A 51 17.05 4.00 -9.90
CA LYS A 51 18.14 4.96 -10.17
C LYS A 51 18.04 6.23 -9.35
N SER A 52 16.81 6.66 -9.00
CA SER A 52 16.61 7.94 -8.31
C SER A 52 15.34 7.90 -7.46
N ALA A 53 15.36 8.68 -6.38
CA ALA A 53 14.24 8.80 -5.45
C ALA A 53 14.04 10.26 -5.02
N ALA A 54 12.82 10.63 -4.64
CA ALA A 54 12.48 11.90 -4.01
C ALA A 54 11.69 11.66 -2.72
N ALA A 55 12.26 12.07 -1.58
CA ALA A 55 11.59 11.99 -0.29
C ALA A 55 10.54 13.10 -0.14
N LEU A 56 9.30 12.69 0.12
CA LEU A 56 8.13 13.56 0.15
C LEU A 56 7.36 13.41 1.47
N VAL A 57 6.41 14.29 1.72
CA VAL A 57 5.63 14.32 2.97
C VAL A 57 4.66 13.14 3.13
N SER A 58 4.33 12.43 2.04
CA SER A 58 3.42 11.27 2.07
C SER A 58 3.48 10.48 0.75
N GLY A 59 3.01 9.23 0.78
CA GLY A 59 2.75 8.46 -0.44
C GLY A 59 1.73 9.13 -1.35
N THR A 60 0.69 9.76 -0.79
CA THR A 60 -0.31 10.53 -1.54
C THR A 60 0.32 11.67 -2.35
N ALA A 61 1.25 12.42 -1.75
CA ALA A 61 2.01 13.47 -2.43
C ALA A 61 2.90 12.88 -3.54
N SER A 62 3.42 11.68 -3.33
CA SER A 62 4.23 10.96 -4.33
C SER A 62 3.39 10.57 -5.57
N ILE A 63 2.19 10.02 -5.36
CA ILE A 63 1.26 9.69 -6.47
C ILE A 63 0.85 10.97 -7.21
N HIS A 64 0.56 12.05 -6.48
CA HIS A 64 0.19 13.33 -7.08
C HIS A 64 1.28 13.85 -8.01
N LEU A 65 2.53 13.88 -7.54
CA LEU A 65 3.65 14.34 -8.38
C LEU A 65 3.97 13.37 -9.53
N ALA A 66 3.74 12.06 -9.39
CA ALA A 66 3.85 11.10 -10.47
C ALA A 66 2.85 11.40 -11.60
N LEU A 67 1.58 11.62 -11.27
CA LEU A 67 0.54 12.00 -12.25
C LEU A 67 0.88 13.33 -12.94
N LYS A 68 1.32 14.33 -12.17
CA LYS A 68 1.80 15.59 -12.72
C LYS A 68 3.00 15.42 -13.67
N ALA A 69 3.95 14.53 -13.32
CA ALA A 69 5.12 14.24 -14.15
C ALA A 69 4.79 13.48 -15.43
N LEU A 70 3.67 12.78 -15.49
CA LEU A 70 3.10 12.20 -16.72
C LEU A 70 2.33 13.23 -17.56
N GLY A 71 2.21 14.47 -17.09
CA GLY A 71 1.54 15.56 -17.81
C GLY A 71 0.01 15.51 -17.71
N MET A 72 -0.53 14.93 -16.63
CA MET A 72 -1.97 14.83 -16.41
C MET A 72 -2.65 16.20 -16.48
N LYS A 73 -3.82 16.23 -17.13
CA LYS A 73 -4.66 17.41 -17.32
C LYS A 73 -6.08 17.13 -16.85
N LYS A 74 -6.83 18.19 -16.61
CA LYS A 74 -8.25 18.12 -16.29
C LYS A 74 -9.02 17.25 -17.31
N GLY A 75 -9.73 16.24 -16.81
CA GLY A 75 -10.54 15.33 -17.61
C GLY A 75 -9.79 14.12 -18.17
N ASP A 76 -8.48 14.02 -17.97
CA ASP A 76 -7.73 12.81 -18.31
C ASP A 76 -8.19 11.64 -17.45
N ARG A 77 -8.23 10.45 -18.06
CA ARG A 77 -8.53 9.19 -17.35
C ARG A 77 -7.29 8.59 -16.72
N VAL A 78 -7.49 7.97 -15.56
CA VAL A 78 -6.51 7.11 -14.90
C VAL A 78 -7.21 5.84 -14.48
N PHE A 79 -6.68 4.69 -14.88
CA PHE A 79 -7.14 3.40 -14.38
C PHE A 79 -6.50 3.13 -13.02
N CYS A 80 -7.28 2.67 -12.06
CA CYS A 80 -6.81 2.46 -10.69
C CYS A 80 -7.41 1.18 -10.10
N THR A 81 -6.61 0.42 -9.38
CA THR A 81 -7.10 -0.69 -8.55
C THR A 81 -8.25 -0.21 -7.68
N SER A 82 -9.35 -0.98 -7.61
CA SER A 82 -10.50 -0.63 -6.78
C SER A 82 -10.34 -1.04 -5.32
N LEU A 83 -9.76 -2.21 -5.05
CA LEU A 83 -9.50 -2.69 -3.69
C LEU A 83 -8.23 -2.05 -3.15
N THR A 84 -8.34 -0.84 -2.64
CA THR A 84 -7.21 -0.05 -2.15
C THR A 84 -7.63 0.99 -1.13
N PHE A 85 -6.63 1.61 -0.49
CA PHE A 85 -6.82 2.81 0.29
C PHE A 85 -7.05 4.04 -0.60
N ALA A 86 -7.88 4.98 -0.16
CA ALA A 86 -8.28 6.16 -0.94
C ALA A 86 -7.11 7.02 -1.46
N ALA A 87 -5.93 6.92 -0.84
CA ALA A 87 -4.75 7.66 -1.27
C ALA A 87 -4.26 7.31 -2.68
N SER A 88 -4.56 6.10 -3.20
CA SER A 88 -4.26 5.74 -4.59
C SER A 88 -5.09 6.54 -5.59
N CYS A 89 -6.33 6.92 -5.23
CA CYS A 89 -7.30 7.55 -6.13
C CYS A 89 -7.41 9.07 -5.94
N ASN A 90 -7.28 9.56 -4.68
CA ASN A 90 -7.48 10.97 -4.38
C ASN A 90 -6.62 11.92 -5.24
N PRO A 91 -5.34 11.63 -5.54
CA PRO A 91 -4.52 12.48 -6.40
C PRO A 91 -5.04 12.65 -7.83
N ILE A 92 -5.79 11.67 -8.36
CA ILE A 92 -6.47 11.80 -9.65
C ILE A 92 -7.47 12.95 -9.58
N MET A 93 -8.19 13.06 -8.45
CA MET A 93 -9.18 14.12 -8.23
C MET A 93 -8.53 15.49 -7.99
N TYR A 94 -7.32 15.52 -7.40
CA TYR A 94 -6.58 16.78 -7.19
C TYR A 94 -6.23 17.44 -8.54
N GLU A 95 -5.90 16.65 -9.55
CA GLU A 95 -5.66 17.10 -10.92
C GLU A 95 -6.95 17.16 -11.77
N HIS A 96 -8.13 17.07 -11.15
CA HIS A 96 -9.43 17.10 -11.83
C HIS A 96 -9.60 16.01 -12.90
N GLY A 97 -8.98 14.83 -12.71
CA GLY A 97 -9.08 13.70 -13.58
C GLY A 97 -10.32 12.84 -13.36
N GLU A 98 -10.43 11.80 -14.17
CA GLU A 98 -11.50 10.80 -14.15
C GLU A 98 -10.93 9.43 -13.79
N PRO A 99 -11.13 8.94 -12.55
CA PRO A 99 -10.74 7.58 -12.21
C PRO A 99 -11.66 6.56 -12.91
N VAL A 100 -11.07 5.47 -13.35
CA VAL A 100 -11.78 4.26 -13.77
C VAL A 100 -11.26 3.12 -12.93
N PHE A 101 -12.15 2.44 -12.22
CA PHE A 101 -11.77 1.43 -11.25
C PHE A 101 -11.72 0.05 -11.87
N ILE A 102 -10.69 -0.69 -11.51
CA ILE A 102 -10.45 -2.06 -11.98
C ILE A 102 -10.58 -3.00 -10.79
N ASP A 103 -11.37 -4.05 -10.93
CA ASP A 103 -11.60 -5.07 -9.93
C ASP A 103 -10.35 -5.88 -9.62
N SER A 104 -10.43 -6.69 -8.59
CA SER A 104 -9.39 -7.64 -8.18
C SER A 104 -9.55 -9.01 -8.84
N GLU A 105 -8.49 -9.80 -8.85
CA GLU A 105 -8.51 -11.24 -9.06
C GLU A 105 -8.45 -11.99 -7.73
N ARG A 106 -8.94 -13.24 -7.68
CA ARG A 106 -9.00 -14.01 -6.43
C ARG A 106 -7.63 -14.54 -5.99
N GLU A 107 -6.75 -14.79 -6.94
CA GLU A 107 -5.45 -15.41 -6.72
C GLU A 107 -4.50 -14.53 -5.91
N SER A 108 -4.53 -13.23 -6.15
CA SER A 108 -3.63 -12.27 -5.50
C SER A 108 -4.33 -11.18 -4.70
N TRP A 109 -5.65 -11.02 -4.86
CA TRP A 109 -6.47 -9.90 -4.41
C TRP A 109 -6.10 -8.55 -5.04
N ASN A 110 -5.16 -8.55 -5.95
CA ASN A 110 -4.69 -7.36 -6.67
C ASN A 110 -5.45 -7.15 -7.98
N MET A 111 -5.08 -6.12 -8.74
CA MET A 111 -5.72 -5.73 -9.99
C MET A 111 -5.86 -6.91 -10.96
N SER A 112 -7.08 -7.16 -11.41
CA SER A 112 -7.40 -8.18 -12.41
C SER A 112 -6.87 -7.79 -13.80
N PRO A 113 -5.99 -8.59 -14.42
CA PRO A 113 -5.58 -8.38 -15.80
C PRO A 113 -6.76 -8.47 -16.79
N LYS A 114 -7.74 -9.36 -16.55
CA LYS A 114 -8.94 -9.50 -17.39
C LYS A 114 -9.79 -8.22 -17.38
N ALA A 115 -10.03 -7.65 -16.20
CA ALA A 115 -10.79 -6.42 -16.06
C ALA A 115 -10.02 -5.23 -16.67
N LEU A 116 -8.70 -5.18 -16.50
CA LEU A 116 -7.84 -4.17 -17.10
C LEU A 116 -7.89 -4.19 -18.62
N GLU A 117 -7.82 -5.37 -19.23
CA GLU A 117 -7.94 -5.54 -20.71
C GLU A 117 -9.26 -4.97 -21.22
N ARG A 118 -10.41 -5.33 -20.59
CA ARG A 118 -11.72 -4.82 -20.98
C ARG A 118 -11.84 -3.31 -20.82
N ALA A 119 -11.24 -2.75 -19.75
CA ALA A 119 -11.21 -1.30 -19.55
C ALA A 119 -10.47 -0.58 -20.69
N PHE A 120 -9.36 -1.15 -21.17
CA PHE A 120 -8.64 -0.61 -22.32
C PHE A 120 -9.44 -0.74 -23.63
N GLU A 121 -10.11 -1.87 -23.85
CA GLU A 121 -10.98 -2.05 -25.03
C GLU A 121 -12.13 -1.03 -25.06
N ASP A 122 -12.75 -0.77 -23.90
CA ASP A 122 -13.79 0.25 -23.75
C ASP A 122 -13.24 1.66 -24.02
N ALA A 123 -12.10 2.00 -23.41
CA ALA A 123 -11.43 3.28 -23.61
C ALA A 123 -11.07 3.53 -25.08
N LYS A 124 -10.64 2.48 -25.81
CA LYS A 124 -10.36 2.52 -27.24
C LYS A 124 -11.61 2.80 -28.06
N LYS A 125 -12.74 2.16 -27.75
CA LYS A 125 -14.04 2.41 -28.40
C LYS A 125 -14.52 3.85 -28.19
N GLU A 126 -14.28 4.39 -26.99
CA GLU A 126 -14.64 5.78 -26.66
C GLU A 126 -13.61 6.80 -27.16
N ASN A 127 -12.48 6.38 -27.71
CA ASN A 127 -11.34 7.24 -28.07
C ASN A 127 -10.86 8.10 -26.89
N LYS A 128 -10.87 7.52 -25.69
CA LYS A 128 -10.50 8.21 -24.45
C LYS A 128 -9.58 7.29 -23.61
N MET A 129 -8.34 7.15 -24.07
CA MET A 129 -7.32 6.31 -23.42
C MET A 129 -6.88 6.89 -22.07
N PRO A 130 -6.52 6.04 -21.09
CA PRO A 130 -5.97 6.52 -19.83
C PRO A 130 -4.56 7.07 -20.00
N ILE A 131 -4.21 8.09 -19.20
CA ILE A 131 -2.83 8.63 -19.16
C ILE A 131 -1.90 7.75 -18.33
N ALA A 132 -2.45 6.98 -17.38
CA ALA A 132 -1.72 6.07 -16.53
C ALA A 132 -2.62 4.95 -15.99
N VAL A 133 -1.97 3.86 -15.55
CA VAL A 133 -2.57 2.81 -14.72
C VAL A 133 -1.90 2.84 -13.35
N ILE A 134 -2.67 3.01 -12.27
CA ILE A 134 -2.18 2.91 -10.88
C ILE A 134 -2.45 1.49 -10.39
N VAL A 135 -1.38 0.71 -10.25
CA VAL A 135 -1.40 -0.67 -9.74
C VAL A 135 -1.01 -0.65 -8.27
N VAL A 136 -1.86 -1.21 -7.43
CA VAL A 136 -1.56 -1.33 -5.99
C VAL A 136 -1.01 -2.72 -5.70
N HIS A 137 -0.08 -2.82 -4.76
CA HIS A 137 0.42 -4.08 -4.21
C HIS A 137 -0.18 -4.27 -2.81
N LEU A 138 -1.38 -4.86 -2.78
CA LEU A 138 -2.26 -4.89 -1.62
C LEU A 138 -1.66 -5.71 -0.47
N TYR A 139 -1.69 -5.15 0.74
CA TYR A 139 -1.25 -5.76 2.00
C TYR A 139 0.17 -6.35 1.98
N GLY A 140 0.96 -5.95 1.00
CA GLY A 140 2.35 -6.37 0.87
C GLY A 140 2.60 -7.45 -0.17
N GLN A 141 1.59 -7.89 -0.91
CA GLN A 141 1.73 -8.83 -2.02
C GLN A 141 1.71 -8.13 -3.37
N SER A 142 2.63 -8.50 -4.26
CA SER A 142 2.68 -7.99 -5.63
C SER A 142 1.45 -8.40 -6.44
N ALA A 143 0.95 -7.49 -7.29
CA ALA A 143 0.08 -7.82 -8.41
C ALA A 143 0.84 -8.69 -9.45
N ASP A 144 0.12 -9.35 -10.38
CA ASP A 144 0.70 -10.08 -11.51
C ASP A 144 1.27 -9.09 -12.55
N MET A 145 2.49 -8.63 -12.27
CA MET A 145 3.11 -7.54 -13.05
C MET A 145 3.38 -7.93 -14.49
N ASP A 146 3.69 -9.19 -14.81
CA ASP A 146 3.97 -9.59 -16.20
C ASP A 146 2.74 -9.37 -17.08
N LYS A 147 1.56 -9.82 -16.65
CA LYS A 147 0.32 -9.65 -17.40
C LYS A 147 -0.10 -8.18 -17.48
N ILE A 148 0.01 -7.44 -16.38
CA ILE A 148 -0.35 -6.02 -16.35
C ILE A 148 0.57 -5.21 -17.27
N ILE A 149 1.89 -5.46 -17.21
CA ILE A 149 2.88 -4.79 -18.08
C ILE A 149 2.62 -5.12 -19.55
N GLU A 150 2.36 -6.38 -19.90
CA GLU A 150 2.03 -6.79 -21.26
C GLU A 150 0.83 -6.01 -21.80
N ILE A 151 -0.24 -5.92 -21.01
CA ILE A 151 -1.45 -5.17 -21.39
C ILE A 151 -1.13 -3.69 -21.55
N CYS A 152 -0.52 -3.05 -20.56
CA CYS A 152 -0.20 -1.62 -20.61
C CYS A 152 0.73 -1.25 -21.77
N ASN A 153 1.70 -2.11 -22.10
CA ASN A 153 2.59 -1.91 -23.25
C ASN A 153 1.86 -1.97 -24.58
N ARG A 154 0.87 -2.85 -24.75
CA ARG A 154 0.04 -2.89 -25.97
C ARG A 154 -0.71 -1.59 -26.24
N TYR A 155 -1.05 -0.86 -25.19
CA TYR A 155 -1.77 0.41 -25.27
C TYR A 155 -0.86 1.62 -25.04
N ASN A 156 0.46 1.42 -24.90
CA ASN A 156 1.46 2.46 -24.66
C ASN A 156 1.10 3.37 -23.45
N THR A 157 0.62 2.77 -22.38
CA THR A 157 0.17 3.46 -21.17
C THR A 157 1.15 3.20 -20.02
N PRO A 158 1.72 4.25 -19.37
CA PRO A 158 2.65 4.09 -18.27
C PRO A 158 1.94 3.56 -17.01
N ILE A 159 2.72 2.82 -16.19
CA ILE A 159 2.28 2.28 -14.91
C ILE A 159 2.88 3.13 -13.78
N ILE A 160 2.05 3.44 -12.79
CA ILE A 160 2.44 3.93 -11.48
C ILE A 160 2.18 2.80 -10.50
N GLU A 161 3.21 2.33 -9.80
CA GLU A 161 3.06 1.31 -8.76
C GLU A 161 2.82 1.99 -7.40
N ASP A 162 1.64 1.82 -6.84
CA ASP A 162 1.41 2.14 -5.43
C ASP A 162 1.92 0.98 -4.57
N ALA A 163 3.19 1.05 -4.24
CA ALA A 163 3.91 0.12 -3.39
C ALA A 163 3.95 0.57 -1.91
N ALA A 164 3.01 1.44 -1.51
CA ALA A 164 2.93 1.98 -0.15
C ALA A 164 2.79 0.90 0.94
N GLU A 165 2.41 -0.31 0.56
CA GLU A 165 2.22 -1.45 1.46
C GLU A 165 3.25 -2.56 1.23
N SER A 166 4.08 -2.46 0.18
CA SER A 166 4.90 -3.56 -0.30
C SER A 166 6.40 -3.29 -0.35
N LEU A 167 6.91 -2.29 0.39
CA LEU A 167 8.37 -2.06 0.47
C LEU A 167 9.07 -3.34 0.96
N GLY A 168 10.05 -3.82 0.19
CA GLY A 168 10.78 -5.06 0.43
C GLY A 168 10.10 -6.32 -0.11
N ALA A 169 8.88 -6.22 -0.66
CA ALA A 169 8.26 -7.31 -1.41
C ALA A 169 8.86 -7.42 -2.82
N THR A 170 8.87 -8.63 -3.37
CA THR A 170 9.41 -8.88 -4.71
C THR A 170 8.41 -9.61 -5.61
N TYR A 171 8.51 -9.35 -6.90
CA TYR A 171 7.90 -10.13 -7.97
C TYR A 171 9.01 -10.73 -8.84
N LYS A 172 9.09 -12.06 -8.90
CA LYS A 172 10.16 -12.79 -9.62
C LYS A 172 11.58 -12.29 -9.28
N GLY A 173 11.81 -12.01 -7.99
CA GLY A 173 13.10 -11.56 -7.47
C GLY A 173 13.43 -10.08 -7.65
N LYS A 174 12.57 -9.29 -8.32
CA LYS A 174 12.72 -7.84 -8.46
C LYS A 174 11.78 -7.11 -7.51
N GLN A 175 12.26 -6.04 -6.88
CA GLN A 175 11.49 -5.26 -5.91
C GLN A 175 10.24 -4.61 -6.53
N THR A 176 9.08 -4.70 -5.84
CA THR A 176 7.90 -3.91 -6.18
C THR A 176 8.20 -2.41 -6.14
N GLY A 177 7.48 -1.62 -6.93
CA GLY A 177 7.74 -0.19 -7.08
C GLY A 177 8.84 0.14 -8.10
N THR A 178 9.36 -0.87 -8.86
CA THR A 178 10.43 -0.67 -9.84
C THR A 178 10.11 -1.20 -11.24
N PHE A 179 8.90 -1.68 -11.46
CA PHE A 179 8.44 -2.20 -12.75
C PHE A 179 7.84 -1.13 -13.64
N GLY A 180 7.10 -0.17 -13.05
CA GLY A 180 6.47 0.93 -13.74
C GLY A 180 7.39 2.13 -14.01
N GLU A 181 6.81 3.18 -14.56
CA GLU A 181 7.49 4.48 -14.74
C GLU A 181 7.82 5.13 -13.39
N PHE A 182 6.92 4.95 -12.40
CA PHE A 182 7.07 5.41 -11.03
C PHE A 182 6.69 4.34 -10.04
N GLY A 183 7.41 4.28 -8.92
CA GLY A 183 7.02 3.56 -7.72
C GLY A 183 6.85 4.51 -6.53
N ILE A 184 5.88 4.18 -5.68
CA ILE A 184 5.53 4.99 -4.52
C ILE A 184 5.65 4.15 -3.26
N PHE A 185 6.38 4.64 -2.25
CA PHE A 185 6.42 4.05 -0.93
C PHE A 185 5.85 5.01 0.11
N SER A 186 5.34 4.46 1.20
CA SER A 186 4.79 5.22 2.32
C SER A 186 5.48 4.83 3.63
N PHE A 187 5.75 5.85 4.43
CA PHE A 187 6.34 5.71 5.76
C PHE A 187 5.41 6.25 6.84
N ASN A 188 4.08 6.09 6.63
CA ASN A 188 3.09 6.42 7.65
C ASN A 188 3.28 5.52 8.89
N GLY A 189 2.73 5.92 10.04
CA GLY A 189 2.93 5.27 11.33
C GLY A 189 2.69 3.76 11.38
N ASN A 190 1.75 3.27 10.57
CA ASN A 190 1.36 1.85 10.53
C ASN A 190 2.04 1.02 9.44
N LYS A 191 2.91 1.60 8.61
CA LYS A 191 3.60 0.88 7.52
C LYS A 191 4.70 -0.03 8.05
N ILE A 192 5.26 -0.87 7.18
CA ILE A 192 6.27 -1.86 7.57
C ILE A 192 7.49 -1.23 8.25
N ILE A 193 7.87 -0.04 7.81
CA ILE A 193 8.73 0.91 8.50
C ILE A 193 8.07 2.29 8.47
N THR A 194 8.40 3.13 9.45
CA THR A 194 7.79 4.45 9.60
C THR A 194 8.82 5.56 9.71
N SER A 195 8.45 6.76 9.25
CA SER A 195 9.10 8.01 9.60
C SER A 195 8.14 8.99 10.29
N SER A 196 7.12 8.47 11.01
CA SER A 196 5.96 9.21 11.54
C SER A 196 4.92 9.49 10.45
N GLY A 197 5.32 10.16 9.42
CA GLY A 197 4.68 10.37 8.13
C GLY A 197 5.77 10.49 7.08
N GLY A 198 5.42 10.34 5.82
CA GLY A 198 6.39 10.42 4.74
C GLY A 198 6.03 9.53 3.56
N GLY A 199 6.68 9.77 2.45
CA GLY A 199 6.61 8.96 1.25
C GLY A 199 7.89 9.07 0.43
N MET A 200 8.02 8.19 -0.54
CA MET A 200 9.11 8.21 -1.51
C MET A 200 8.55 7.98 -2.90
N LEU A 201 8.95 8.83 -3.82
CA LEU A 201 8.74 8.63 -5.25
C LEU A 201 10.04 8.10 -5.86
N VAL A 202 10.02 6.95 -6.49
CA VAL A 202 11.18 6.36 -7.16
C VAL A 202 10.94 6.22 -8.65
N SER A 203 12.00 6.33 -9.44
CA SER A 203 11.98 6.10 -10.89
C SER A 203 13.37 5.85 -11.43
N ASN A 204 13.44 5.17 -12.58
CA ASN A 204 14.66 5.09 -13.38
C ASN A 204 14.87 6.33 -14.28
N ASN A 205 13.90 7.25 -14.32
CA ASN A 205 13.99 8.52 -15.04
C ASN A 205 14.38 9.64 -14.04
N GLU A 206 15.67 9.94 -13.99
CA GLU A 206 16.22 10.94 -13.07
C GLU A 206 15.67 12.35 -13.30
N GLU A 207 15.41 12.71 -14.57
CA GLU A 207 14.86 14.04 -14.91
C GLU A 207 13.46 14.22 -14.31
N LYS A 208 12.62 13.20 -14.38
CA LYS A 208 11.28 13.24 -13.77
C LYS A 208 11.34 13.33 -12.25
N ILE A 209 12.29 12.64 -11.61
CA ILE A 209 12.50 12.74 -10.15
C ILE A 209 13.01 14.13 -9.76
N GLN A 210 13.93 14.71 -10.51
CA GLN A 210 14.39 16.08 -10.27
C GLN A 210 13.24 17.08 -10.45
N LYS A 211 12.40 16.87 -11.46
CA LYS A 211 11.21 17.69 -11.67
C LYS A 211 10.21 17.58 -10.51
N ALA A 212 10.01 16.38 -9.98
CA ALA A 212 9.18 16.18 -8.78
C ALA A 212 9.75 16.91 -7.55
N ARG A 213 11.07 16.88 -7.33
CA ARG A 213 11.72 17.67 -6.26
C ARG A 213 11.51 19.17 -6.45
N PHE A 214 11.63 19.66 -7.67
CA PHE A 214 11.38 21.07 -8.01
C PHE A 214 9.94 21.47 -7.63
N TRP A 215 8.94 20.69 -8.05
CA TRP A 215 7.55 20.97 -7.67
C TRP A 215 7.31 20.82 -6.16
N ALA A 216 7.95 19.87 -5.50
CA ALA A 216 7.82 19.66 -4.07
C ALA A 216 8.37 20.82 -3.21
N THR A 217 9.18 21.69 -3.81
CA THR A 217 9.77 22.89 -3.19
C THR A 217 9.18 24.19 -3.76
N GLN A 218 7.87 24.23 -3.96
CA GLN A 218 7.12 25.39 -4.48
C GLN A 218 7.42 25.74 -5.94
N ALA A 219 8.10 24.88 -6.72
CA ALA A 219 8.56 25.18 -8.08
C ALA A 219 9.34 26.50 -8.16
N ARG A 220 10.23 26.73 -7.20
CA ARG A 220 11.03 27.96 -7.15
C ARG A 220 12.11 27.91 -8.21
N ASP A 221 12.08 28.91 -9.12
CA ASP A 221 13.09 29.09 -10.17
C ASP A 221 14.47 29.43 -9.62
N ASN A 222 15.51 29.15 -10.39
CA ASN A 222 16.87 29.55 -10.07
C ASN A 222 17.12 31.03 -10.36
N ALA A 223 16.56 31.92 -9.53
CA ALA A 223 16.70 33.36 -9.59
C ALA A 223 17.09 33.93 -8.23
N ARG A 224 17.68 35.14 -8.21
CA ARG A 224 18.05 35.82 -6.95
C ARG A 224 16.83 36.21 -6.11
N HIS A 225 15.70 36.54 -6.74
CA HIS A 225 14.42 36.79 -6.13
C HIS A 225 13.55 35.54 -6.22
N TYR A 226 12.47 35.47 -5.43
CA TYR A 226 11.48 34.40 -5.55
C TYR A 226 10.71 34.56 -6.86
N GLN A 227 10.89 33.59 -7.75
CA GLN A 227 10.19 33.50 -9.04
C GLN A 227 9.64 32.11 -9.20
N HIS A 228 8.46 31.99 -9.76
CA HIS A 228 7.75 30.74 -9.97
C HIS A 228 7.11 30.75 -11.36
N THR A 229 7.65 29.97 -12.28
CA THR A 229 7.10 29.82 -13.64
C THR A 229 6.09 28.67 -13.72
N GLU A 230 6.04 27.81 -12.70
CA GLU A 230 5.13 26.70 -12.60
C GLU A 230 4.48 26.65 -11.23
N LEU A 231 3.31 25.97 -11.16
CA LEU A 231 2.66 25.66 -9.89
C LEU A 231 3.44 24.56 -9.16
N GLY A 232 3.89 24.87 -7.94
CA GLY A 232 4.57 23.94 -7.05
C GLY A 232 3.79 23.69 -5.76
N TYR A 233 4.37 22.87 -4.89
CA TYR A 233 3.77 22.38 -3.65
C TYR A 233 4.79 22.43 -2.52
N ASN A 234 4.31 22.40 -1.29
CA ASN A 234 5.16 22.19 -0.11
C ASN A 234 5.15 20.70 0.30
N TYR A 235 5.82 19.86 -0.50
CA TYR A 235 5.77 18.41 -0.36
C TYR A 235 7.10 17.76 0.00
N ARG A 236 8.16 18.52 0.28
CA ARG A 236 9.46 17.94 0.68
C ARG A 236 9.39 17.37 2.11
N MET A 237 10.01 16.22 2.30
CA MET A 237 10.20 15.62 3.62
C MET A 237 11.19 16.45 4.44
N SER A 238 10.94 16.61 5.75
CA SER A 238 11.89 17.27 6.64
C SER A 238 13.09 16.38 6.96
N ASN A 239 14.24 17.01 7.25
CA ASN A 239 15.48 16.32 7.61
C ASN A 239 15.35 15.51 8.92
N ILE A 240 14.47 15.91 9.83
CA ILE A 240 14.13 15.18 11.06
C ILE A 240 13.39 13.88 10.71
N VAL A 241 12.33 13.98 9.93
CA VAL A 241 11.51 12.84 9.49
C VAL A 241 12.33 11.85 8.68
N ALA A 242 13.19 12.36 7.78
CA ALA A 242 14.11 11.51 7.02
C ALA A 242 15.12 10.78 7.92
N GLY A 243 15.57 11.42 9.01
CA GLY A 243 16.45 10.80 10.01
C GLY A 243 15.80 9.59 10.69
N ILE A 244 14.50 9.68 11.02
CA ILE A 244 13.74 8.53 11.52
C ILE A 244 13.71 7.42 10.44
N GLY A 245 13.35 7.76 9.20
CA GLY A 245 13.28 6.81 8.08
C GLY A 245 14.60 6.07 7.86
N ARG A 246 15.75 6.74 7.93
CA ARG A 246 17.09 6.14 7.83
C ARG A 246 17.35 5.09 8.91
N GLY A 247 16.95 5.37 10.16
CA GLY A 247 17.02 4.38 11.25
C GLY A 247 16.19 3.15 10.94
N GLN A 248 14.99 3.35 10.44
CA GLN A 248 14.04 2.28 10.12
C GLN A 248 14.47 1.40 8.94
N VAL A 249 15.12 1.94 7.91
CA VAL A 249 15.65 1.12 6.79
C VAL A 249 16.62 0.06 7.30
N ARG A 250 17.36 0.30 8.37
CA ARG A 250 18.34 -0.64 8.95
C ARG A 250 17.71 -1.91 9.52
N VAL A 251 16.43 -1.87 9.85
CA VAL A 251 15.69 -3.00 10.44
C VAL A 251 14.61 -3.56 9.53
N LEU A 252 14.51 -3.07 8.28
CA LEU A 252 13.44 -3.45 7.35
C LEU A 252 13.34 -4.97 7.14
N ASP A 253 14.45 -5.64 6.83
CA ASP A 253 14.47 -7.09 6.58
C ASP A 253 14.06 -7.89 7.82
N GLU A 254 14.46 -7.43 9.02
CA GLU A 254 14.01 -8.01 10.28
C GLU A 254 12.49 -7.86 10.47
N ARG A 255 11.94 -6.70 10.11
CA ARG A 255 10.49 -6.46 10.16
C ARG A 255 9.73 -7.36 9.21
N ILE A 256 10.23 -7.56 7.98
CA ILE A 256 9.66 -8.48 7.00
C ILE A 256 9.67 -9.92 7.55
N ALA A 257 10.80 -10.37 8.06
CA ALA A 257 10.92 -11.71 8.63
C ALA A 257 9.95 -11.94 9.81
N LYS A 258 9.80 -10.94 10.70
CA LYS A 258 8.86 -11.04 11.82
C LYS A 258 7.40 -11.06 11.36
N LYS A 259 7.04 -10.26 10.36
CA LYS A 259 5.67 -10.26 9.81
C LYS A 259 5.35 -11.57 9.09
N LYS A 260 6.31 -12.13 8.36
CA LYS A 260 6.19 -13.47 7.77
C LYS A 260 5.93 -14.51 8.84
N TYR A 261 6.72 -14.50 9.91
CA TYR A 261 6.53 -15.40 11.06
C TYR A 261 5.12 -15.31 11.65
N ILE A 262 4.58 -14.08 11.84
CA ILE A 262 3.22 -13.87 12.35
C ILE A 262 2.19 -14.48 11.39
N TYR A 263 2.32 -14.25 10.08
CA TYR A 263 1.43 -14.82 9.07
C TYR A 263 1.45 -16.36 9.10
N GLU A 264 2.65 -16.96 9.15
CA GLU A 264 2.82 -18.43 9.21
C GLU A 264 2.21 -19.03 10.47
N ARG A 265 2.29 -18.32 11.61
CA ARG A 265 1.62 -18.73 12.86
C ARG A 265 0.09 -18.72 12.73
N TYR A 266 -0.49 -17.71 12.07
CA TYR A 266 -1.93 -17.69 11.79
C TYR A 266 -2.34 -18.80 10.82
N LEU A 267 -1.58 -18.99 9.75
CA LEU A 267 -1.84 -20.05 8.77
C LEU A 267 -1.88 -21.43 9.45
N GLU A 268 -0.92 -21.73 10.33
CA GLU A 268 -0.88 -22.98 11.07
C GLU A 268 -2.04 -23.09 12.09
N ALA A 269 -2.37 -22.01 12.79
CA ALA A 269 -3.43 -22.02 13.80
C ALA A 269 -4.82 -22.25 13.21
N PHE A 270 -5.06 -21.78 11.99
CA PHE A 270 -6.39 -21.83 11.36
C PHE A 270 -6.54 -22.96 10.33
N LYS A 271 -5.50 -23.75 10.05
CA LYS A 271 -5.49 -24.76 8.98
C LYS A 271 -6.63 -25.80 9.03
N ASP A 272 -7.15 -26.08 10.22
CA ASP A 272 -8.21 -27.07 10.45
C ASP A 272 -9.61 -26.43 10.51
N ILE A 273 -9.72 -25.10 10.39
CA ILE A 273 -11.00 -24.36 10.38
C ILE A 273 -11.40 -24.10 8.93
N LYS A 274 -12.33 -24.93 8.41
CA LYS A 274 -12.77 -24.87 7.01
C LYS A 274 -13.37 -23.52 6.57
N ASP A 275 -13.86 -22.76 7.54
CA ASP A 275 -14.49 -21.46 7.30
C ASP A 275 -13.49 -20.31 7.18
N ILE A 276 -12.21 -20.55 7.44
CA ILE A 276 -11.16 -19.51 7.37
C ILE A 276 -10.23 -19.80 6.18
N GLU A 277 -10.02 -18.80 5.35
CA GLU A 277 -9.03 -18.80 4.28
C GLU A 277 -8.11 -17.59 4.45
N MET A 278 -6.82 -17.85 4.69
CA MET A 278 -5.81 -16.77 4.72
C MET A 278 -5.61 -16.20 3.33
N MET A 279 -5.31 -14.88 3.24
CA MET A 279 -4.96 -14.25 1.96
C MET A 279 -3.93 -15.11 1.22
N PRO A 280 -4.19 -15.51 -0.04
CA PRO A 280 -3.29 -16.37 -0.79
C PRO A 280 -1.92 -15.72 -1.00
N ILE A 281 -0.86 -16.52 -0.95
CA ILE A 281 0.49 -16.08 -1.33
C ILE A 281 0.82 -16.67 -2.68
N CYS A 282 1.04 -15.78 -3.66
CA CYS A 282 1.34 -16.18 -5.03
C CYS A 282 2.79 -16.70 -5.16
N ASP A 283 2.99 -17.69 -6.00
CA ASP A 283 4.28 -18.35 -6.22
C ASP A 283 5.31 -17.52 -6.98
N TYR A 284 4.84 -16.47 -7.65
CA TYR A 284 5.70 -15.56 -8.42
C TYR A 284 6.44 -14.52 -7.59
N GLY A 285 6.18 -14.43 -6.27
CA GLY A 285 6.77 -13.37 -5.46
C GLY A 285 6.97 -13.72 -4.00
N ASN A 286 7.68 -12.82 -3.31
CA ASN A 286 7.81 -12.85 -1.86
C ASN A 286 7.17 -11.58 -1.30
N PRO A 287 6.01 -11.66 -0.63
CA PRO A 287 5.38 -10.52 0.02
C PRO A 287 6.21 -10.04 1.23
N ASN A 288 5.98 -8.81 1.65
CA ASN A 288 6.51 -8.31 2.91
C ASN A 288 5.58 -8.58 4.10
N TYR A 289 4.41 -9.18 3.85
CA TYR A 289 3.39 -9.53 4.86
C TYR A 289 2.94 -8.35 5.73
N TRP A 290 2.82 -7.15 5.13
CA TRP A 290 2.50 -5.94 5.90
C TRP A 290 1.33 -6.16 6.86
N LEU A 291 0.22 -6.70 6.38
CA LEU A 291 -0.89 -7.17 7.23
C LEU A 291 -1.24 -8.62 6.89
N SER A 292 -1.45 -9.43 7.91
CA SER A 292 -2.07 -10.74 7.78
C SER A 292 -3.57 -10.56 7.61
N CYS A 293 -4.11 -11.02 6.48
CA CYS A 293 -5.51 -10.90 6.15
C CYS A 293 -6.11 -12.28 5.91
N MET A 294 -7.41 -12.42 6.16
CA MET A 294 -8.17 -13.63 5.90
C MET A 294 -9.59 -13.30 5.42
N THR A 295 -10.22 -14.25 4.75
CA THR A 295 -11.66 -14.24 4.45
C THR A 295 -12.36 -15.40 5.15
N LEU A 296 -13.65 -15.25 5.39
CA LEU A 296 -14.51 -16.31 5.88
C LEU A 296 -15.26 -16.96 4.71
N ASN A 297 -15.59 -18.24 4.83
CA ASN A 297 -16.46 -18.90 3.86
C ASN A 297 -17.80 -18.16 3.77
N GLN A 298 -18.42 -18.13 2.58
CA GLN A 298 -19.73 -17.47 2.38
C GLN A 298 -20.81 -18.04 3.29
N GLU A 299 -20.79 -19.35 3.52
CA GLU A 299 -21.76 -20.08 4.36
C GLU A 299 -21.40 -20.02 5.86
N SER A 300 -20.27 -19.46 6.24
CA SER A 300 -19.87 -19.35 7.64
C SER A 300 -20.92 -18.58 8.45
N LYS A 301 -21.30 -19.16 9.60
CA LYS A 301 -22.20 -18.50 10.57
C LYS A 301 -21.49 -17.34 11.27
N VAL A 302 -20.19 -17.53 11.61
CA VAL A 302 -19.35 -16.44 12.13
C VAL A 302 -19.11 -15.42 11.03
N LYS A 303 -19.29 -14.15 11.36
CA LYS A 303 -19.05 -13.04 10.40
C LYS A 303 -17.82 -12.23 10.83
N PRO A 304 -17.17 -11.50 9.92
CA PRO A 304 -16.01 -10.66 10.26
C PRO A 304 -16.25 -9.73 11.45
N LEU A 305 -17.47 -9.19 11.57
CA LEU A 305 -17.86 -8.32 12.68
C LEU A 305 -17.83 -9.05 14.02
N ASP A 306 -18.25 -10.31 14.08
CA ASP A 306 -18.25 -11.11 15.32
C ASP A 306 -16.83 -11.31 15.82
N ILE A 307 -15.90 -11.59 14.90
CA ILE A 307 -14.48 -11.72 15.22
C ILE A 307 -13.90 -10.39 15.71
N MET A 308 -14.20 -9.28 15.02
CA MET A 308 -13.74 -7.95 15.45
C MET A 308 -14.23 -7.59 16.85
N ILE A 309 -15.51 -7.85 17.15
CA ILE A 309 -16.10 -7.60 18.48
C ILE A 309 -15.44 -8.48 19.54
N ALA A 310 -15.20 -9.75 19.25
CA ALA A 310 -14.56 -10.67 20.19
C ALA A 310 -13.11 -10.25 20.49
N LEU A 311 -12.34 -9.88 19.46
CA LEU A 311 -10.98 -9.37 19.61
C LEU A 311 -10.95 -8.04 20.40
N GLU A 312 -11.88 -7.12 20.12
CA GLU A 312 -11.97 -5.85 20.83
C GLU A 312 -12.23 -6.01 22.33
N LYS A 313 -13.11 -6.96 22.71
CA LYS A 313 -13.37 -7.32 24.12
C LYS A 313 -12.10 -7.80 24.84
N GLU A 314 -11.19 -8.38 24.09
CA GLU A 314 -9.89 -8.84 24.56
C GLU A 314 -8.78 -7.78 24.43
N ASN A 315 -9.12 -6.52 24.14
CA ASN A 315 -8.18 -5.41 23.90
C ASN A 315 -7.20 -5.70 22.73
N ILE A 316 -7.70 -6.32 21.66
CA ILE A 316 -6.97 -6.65 20.45
C ILE A 316 -7.54 -5.87 19.27
N GLU A 317 -6.70 -5.18 18.52
CA GLU A 317 -7.11 -4.41 17.35
C GLU A 317 -7.22 -5.30 16.12
N SER A 318 -8.30 -5.15 15.36
CA SER A 318 -8.49 -5.70 14.02
C SER A 318 -9.22 -4.69 13.15
N ARG A 319 -9.23 -4.87 11.84
CA ARG A 319 -9.91 -3.98 10.90
C ARG A 319 -10.59 -4.79 9.79
N PRO A 320 -11.70 -4.30 9.22
CA PRO A 320 -12.20 -4.88 7.98
C PRO A 320 -11.18 -4.71 6.86
N ILE A 321 -11.25 -5.54 5.83
CA ILE A 321 -10.56 -5.30 4.55
C ILE A 321 -11.00 -3.93 4.00
N TRP A 322 -10.16 -3.29 3.16
CA TRP A 322 -10.50 -2.02 2.52
C TRP A 322 -11.85 -2.11 1.80
N LYS A 323 -12.72 -1.12 2.05
CA LYS A 323 -13.93 -0.96 1.24
C LYS A 323 -13.52 -0.51 -0.16
N PRO A 324 -13.87 -1.26 -1.23
CA PRO A 324 -13.50 -0.92 -2.61
C PRO A 324 -13.90 0.50 -3.02
N MET A 325 -13.06 1.13 -3.84
CA MET A 325 -13.25 2.54 -4.22
C MET A 325 -14.52 2.76 -5.03
N HIS A 326 -14.89 1.86 -5.93
CA HIS A 326 -16.09 2.00 -6.75
C HIS A 326 -17.41 2.01 -5.97
N ILE A 327 -17.44 1.49 -4.73
CA ILE A 327 -18.60 1.57 -3.81
C ILE A 327 -18.41 2.61 -2.71
N GLN A 328 -17.38 3.45 -2.76
CA GLN A 328 -17.27 4.60 -1.88
C GLN A 328 -18.24 5.71 -2.34
N PRO A 329 -19.00 6.36 -1.44
CA PRO A 329 -20.00 7.36 -1.83
C PRO A 329 -19.47 8.48 -2.72
N TYR A 330 -18.21 8.85 -2.57
CA TYR A 330 -17.57 9.88 -3.39
C TYR A 330 -17.27 9.41 -4.81
N TYR A 331 -17.04 8.09 -4.98
CA TYR A 331 -16.53 7.50 -6.22
C TYR A 331 -17.55 6.66 -6.99
N GLU A 332 -18.72 6.36 -6.45
CA GLU A 332 -19.75 5.46 -7.04
C GLU A 332 -20.25 5.87 -8.44
N LYS A 333 -20.05 7.13 -8.83
CA LYS A 333 -20.42 7.66 -10.15
C LYS A 333 -19.43 7.33 -11.26
N TYR A 334 -18.24 6.81 -10.92
CA TYR A 334 -17.20 6.52 -11.90
C TYR A 334 -17.28 5.10 -12.43
N LYS A 335 -16.73 4.88 -13.64
CA LYS A 335 -16.73 3.55 -14.27
C LYS A 335 -15.96 2.55 -13.43
N PHE A 336 -16.47 1.33 -13.43
CA PHE A 336 -15.86 0.17 -12.80
C PHE A 336 -15.93 -1.04 -13.73
N PHE A 337 -14.87 -1.83 -13.78
CA PHE A 337 -14.78 -3.06 -14.58
C PHE A 337 -14.54 -4.24 -13.63
N LYS A 338 -15.51 -5.16 -13.54
CA LYS A 338 -15.41 -6.38 -12.73
C LYS A 338 -14.35 -7.34 -13.29
N ASN A 339 -13.88 -8.27 -12.48
CA ASN A 339 -13.00 -9.35 -12.95
C ASN A 339 -13.70 -10.24 -13.97
N ASP A 340 -14.96 -10.59 -13.72
CA ASP A 340 -15.85 -11.28 -14.64
C ASP A 340 -17.23 -10.66 -14.57
N GLU A 341 -17.87 -10.40 -15.73
CA GLU A 341 -19.18 -9.73 -15.77
C GLU A 341 -20.30 -10.64 -15.25
N ASP A 342 -20.15 -11.95 -15.45
CA ASP A 342 -21.16 -12.95 -15.07
C ASP A 342 -21.00 -13.44 -13.62
N GLU A 343 -19.89 -13.10 -12.95
CA GLU A 343 -19.59 -13.53 -11.57
C GLU A 343 -19.80 -12.41 -10.56
N GLU A 344 -19.76 -12.77 -9.27
CA GLU A 344 -19.73 -11.80 -8.16
C GLU A 344 -18.46 -10.94 -8.23
N CYS A 345 -18.59 -9.65 -7.88
CA CYS A 345 -17.47 -8.73 -7.80
C CYS A 345 -16.45 -9.21 -6.76
N VAL A 346 -15.22 -9.48 -7.21
CA VAL A 346 -14.18 -10.06 -6.34
C VAL A 346 -13.80 -9.13 -5.19
N SER A 347 -13.59 -7.86 -5.47
CA SER A 347 -13.19 -6.88 -4.43
C SER A 347 -14.31 -6.64 -3.40
N GLU A 348 -15.59 -6.67 -3.81
CA GLU A 348 -16.72 -6.58 -2.88
C GLU A 348 -16.86 -7.83 -2.03
N ASP A 349 -16.69 -9.01 -2.62
CA ASP A 349 -16.73 -10.29 -1.91
C ASP A 349 -15.64 -10.36 -0.83
N ILE A 350 -14.40 -10.01 -1.20
CA ILE A 350 -13.28 -9.94 -0.25
C ILE A 350 -13.57 -8.94 0.87
N PHE A 351 -14.12 -7.78 0.57
CA PHE A 351 -14.49 -6.78 1.58
C PHE A 351 -15.57 -7.28 2.53
N LYS A 352 -16.61 -7.94 2.01
CA LYS A 352 -17.73 -8.44 2.83
C LYS A 352 -17.31 -9.53 3.81
N ARG A 353 -16.38 -10.38 3.41
CA ARG A 353 -15.98 -11.59 4.14
C ARG A 353 -14.62 -11.46 4.84
N GLY A 354 -13.89 -10.38 4.60
CA GLY A 354 -12.50 -10.25 4.97
C GLY A 354 -12.24 -9.44 6.22
N ILE A 355 -11.10 -9.75 6.85
CA ILE A 355 -10.60 -9.08 8.05
C ILE A 355 -9.07 -9.02 8.04
N CYS A 356 -8.52 -7.91 8.52
CA CYS A 356 -7.09 -7.74 8.80
C CYS A 356 -6.84 -8.07 10.28
N LEU A 357 -5.89 -8.97 10.52
CA LEU A 357 -5.47 -9.44 11.84
C LEU A 357 -4.25 -8.65 12.34
N PRO A 358 -4.02 -8.61 13.67
CA PRO A 358 -2.83 -8.02 14.24
C PRO A 358 -1.55 -8.56 13.59
N SER A 359 -0.73 -7.66 13.13
CA SER A 359 0.53 -7.95 12.44
C SER A 359 1.67 -7.09 12.99
N ASP A 360 1.54 -6.66 14.24
CA ASP A 360 2.52 -5.81 14.92
C ASP A 360 3.81 -6.59 15.21
N THR A 361 4.94 -6.11 14.76
CA THR A 361 6.25 -6.77 14.93
C THR A 361 6.71 -6.87 16.38
N LYS A 362 6.02 -6.21 17.33
CA LYS A 362 6.26 -6.31 18.77
C LYS A 362 5.51 -7.47 19.44
N MET A 363 4.64 -8.16 18.70
CA MET A 363 3.93 -9.34 19.23
C MET A 363 4.93 -10.48 19.49
N ASP A 364 4.80 -11.08 20.65
CA ASP A 364 5.43 -12.37 20.99
C ASP A 364 4.48 -13.54 20.73
N ASP A 365 4.91 -14.75 21.04
CA ASP A 365 4.10 -15.95 20.82
C ASP A 365 2.84 -15.96 21.69
N VAL A 366 2.91 -15.42 22.91
CA VAL A 366 1.75 -15.32 23.80
C VAL A 366 0.70 -14.38 23.24
N ASP A 367 1.13 -13.25 22.64
CA ASP A 367 0.23 -12.32 21.96
C ASP A 367 -0.47 -12.99 20.76
N ILE A 368 0.29 -13.75 19.94
CA ILE A 368 -0.24 -14.47 18.77
C ILE A 368 -1.23 -15.55 19.21
N ASP A 369 -0.87 -16.37 20.20
CA ASP A 369 -1.73 -17.42 20.75
C ASP A 369 -3.01 -16.85 21.35
N ARG A 370 -2.95 -15.67 21.95
CA ARG A 370 -4.12 -14.97 22.46
C ARG A 370 -5.06 -14.54 21.34
N VAL A 371 -4.54 -14.01 20.20
CA VAL A 371 -5.34 -13.66 19.03
C VAL A 371 -5.99 -14.91 18.45
N THR A 372 -5.23 -15.94 18.21
CA THR A 372 -5.73 -17.19 17.60
C THR A 372 -6.77 -17.90 18.45
N SER A 373 -6.54 -17.98 19.77
CA SER A 373 -7.49 -18.60 20.70
C SER A 373 -8.85 -17.93 20.68
N VAL A 374 -8.90 -16.59 20.71
CA VAL A 374 -10.16 -15.83 20.64
C VAL A 374 -10.95 -16.14 19.36
N ILE A 375 -10.25 -16.26 18.23
CA ILE A 375 -10.89 -16.57 16.94
C ILE A 375 -11.35 -18.05 16.92
N ILE A 376 -10.50 -18.98 17.30
CA ILE A 376 -10.81 -20.41 17.31
C ILE A 376 -12.04 -20.73 18.20
N ASP A 377 -12.16 -20.05 19.34
CA ASP A 377 -13.25 -20.29 20.28
C ASP A 377 -14.63 -19.89 19.72
N LEU A 378 -14.69 -18.94 18.80
CA LEU A 378 -15.92 -18.59 18.09
C LEU A 378 -16.44 -19.75 17.23
N PHE A 379 -15.53 -20.49 16.58
CA PHE A 379 -15.89 -21.63 15.70
C PHE A 379 -16.16 -22.92 16.51
N LYS A 380 -15.57 -23.09 17.71
CA LYS A 380 -15.90 -24.23 18.59
C LYS A 380 -17.30 -24.16 19.18
N GLY A 381 -17.81 -22.95 19.45
CA GLY A 381 -19.19 -22.75 19.95
C GLY A 381 -20.26 -23.21 18.96
N GLU A 382 -19.99 -23.10 17.67
CA GLU A 382 -20.92 -23.54 16.62
C GLU A 382 -21.03 -25.06 16.50
N THR A 383 -19.93 -25.79 16.70
CA THR A 383 -19.94 -27.28 16.67
C THR A 383 -20.75 -27.90 17.79
N LEU A 384 -21.00 -27.18 18.89
CA LEU A 384 -21.85 -27.65 19.98
C LEU A 384 -23.34 -27.44 19.71
N ASP A 385 -23.71 -26.40 18.97
CA ASP A 385 -25.11 -26.14 18.60
C ASP A 385 -25.61 -27.02 17.44
N GLU A 386 -24.72 -27.57 16.62
CA GLU A 386 -25.07 -28.55 15.56
C GLU A 386 -25.22 -29.99 16.08
N GLN A 387 -24.81 -30.27 17.31
CA GLN A 387 -24.93 -31.58 17.97
C GLN A 387 -26.04 -31.65 18.99
N ALA A 388 -26.77 -30.55 19.26
CA ALA A 388 -27.90 -30.45 20.16
C ALA A 388 -29.22 -30.37 19.39
#